data_887c2e4aa5a206e4e93490774faaadcd
#
_entry.id   887c2e4aa5a206e4e93490774faaadcd
#
_cell.length_a   1.000
_cell.length_b   1.000
_cell.length_c   1.000
_cell.angle_alpha   90.00
_cell.angle_beta   90.00
_cell.angle_gamma   90.00
#
_symmetry.space_group_name_H-M   'P 1'
#
loop_
_entity.id
_entity.type
_entity.pdbx_description
1 polymer ?
#
loop_
_entity_poly.entity_id
_entity_poly.type
_entity_poly.pdbx_seq_one_letter_code
_entity_poly.pdbx_strand_id
1 'polypeptide(L)'
;MLRVNTKAVGHDVGRIIQAVSLMSAISIIVSAVNSEYYAIPSFGVTAVIMGVLGTGLAWRYQDADPPEKRDAMVTAATAWAVIGILGGLPFLFIAWTIQIDPFPVWMNTPPMDDTTVIFLQPLDAVFESMSGFTGTGLTMAAVEEQLPRSLHWW
;
A
#
# COMPACT_ATOMS: atom_id res chain seq x y z
N MET A 1 34.44 -10.09 8.80
CA MET A 1 33.35 -9.14 8.44
C MET A 1 32.07 -9.96 8.25
N LEU A 2 31.11 -9.85 9.15
CA LEU A 2 29.85 -10.61 9.09
C LEU A 2 28.99 -10.05 7.94
N ARG A 3 28.83 -10.80 6.88
CA ARG A 3 28.02 -10.38 5.71
C ARG A 3 26.53 -10.57 6.01
N VAL A 4 25.70 -9.61 5.59
CA VAL A 4 24.23 -9.75 5.58
C VAL A 4 23.84 -10.74 4.48
N ASN A 5 22.95 -11.69 4.79
CA ASN A 5 22.36 -12.58 3.79
C ASN A 5 21.24 -11.85 3.03
N THR A 6 21.64 -11.12 1.97
CA THR A 6 20.69 -10.33 1.16
C THR A 6 19.64 -11.20 0.47
N LYS A 7 19.89 -12.49 0.24
CA LYS A 7 18.90 -13.41 -0.34
C LYS A 7 17.79 -13.73 0.67
N ALA A 8 18.14 -14.00 1.93
CA ALA A 8 17.16 -14.21 2.98
C ALA A 8 16.33 -12.96 3.22
N VAL A 9 16.98 -11.78 3.29
CA VAL A 9 16.28 -10.49 3.40
C VAL A 9 15.31 -10.30 2.23
N GLY A 10 15.72 -10.53 0.99
CA GLY A 10 14.87 -10.41 -0.19
C GLY A 10 13.67 -11.36 -0.18
N HIS A 11 13.88 -12.61 0.24
CA HIS A 11 12.81 -13.60 0.40
C HIS A 11 11.77 -13.13 1.41
N ASP A 12 12.22 -12.74 2.61
CA ASP A 12 11.32 -12.37 3.71
C ASP A 12 10.58 -11.06 3.41
N VAL A 13 11.25 -10.05 2.83
CA VAL A 13 10.60 -8.82 2.35
C VAL A 13 9.54 -9.16 1.30
N GLY A 14 9.83 -10.08 0.38
CA GLY A 14 8.85 -10.56 -0.61
C GLY A 14 7.60 -11.14 0.04
N ARG A 15 7.76 -11.97 1.08
CA ARG A 15 6.65 -12.55 1.86
C ARG A 15 5.82 -11.49 2.58
N ILE A 16 6.46 -10.48 3.12
CA ILE A 16 5.78 -9.36 3.79
C ILE A 16 4.96 -8.56 2.76
N ILE A 17 5.54 -8.25 1.58
CA ILE A 17 4.80 -7.57 0.50
C ILE A 17 3.59 -8.39 0.06
N GLN A 18 3.70 -9.73 -0.04
CA GLN A 18 2.56 -10.60 -0.33
C GLN A 18 1.45 -10.46 0.72
N ALA A 19 1.79 -10.43 2.00
CA ALA A 19 0.80 -10.27 3.07
C ALA A 19 0.06 -8.92 2.95
N VAL A 20 0.78 -7.83 2.65
CA VAL A 20 0.16 -6.50 2.44
C VAL A 20 -0.66 -6.47 1.15
N SER A 21 -0.26 -7.19 0.09
CA SER A 21 -1.08 -7.38 -1.12
C SER A 21 -2.45 -8.00 -0.79
N LEU A 22 -2.51 -8.96 0.14
CA LEU A 22 -3.78 -9.53 0.60
C LEU A 22 -4.64 -8.51 1.34
N MET A 23 -4.06 -7.60 2.12
CA MET A 23 -4.81 -6.49 2.74
C MET A 23 -5.45 -5.61 1.66
N SER A 24 -4.74 -5.29 0.59
CA SER A 24 -5.31 -4.54 -0.54
C SER A 24 -6.47 -5.29 -1.20
N ALA A 25 -6.39 -6.61 -1.34
CA ALA A 25 -7.50 -7.42 -1.83
C ALA A 25 -8.72 -7.40 -0.90
N ILE A 26 -8.52 -7.38 0.42
CA ILE A 26 -9.60 -7.21 1.41
C ILE A 26 -10.23 -5.82 1.29
N SER A 27 -9.41 -4.77 1.06
CA SER A 27 -9.91 -3.39 0.86
C SER A 27 -10.84 -3.27 -0.34
N ILE A 28 -10.70 -4.10 -1.37
CA ILE A 28 -11.67 -4.20 -2.50
C ILE A 28 -13.05 -4.60 -1.97
N ILE A 29 -13.11 -5.57 -1.07
CA ILE A 29 -14.38 -6.02 -0.47
C ILE A 29 -14.98 -4.91 0.38
N VAL A 30 -14.16 -4.23 1.18
CA VAL A 30 -14.60 -3.08 1.99
C VAL A 30 -15.15 -1.96 1.11
N SER A 31 -14.47 -1.64 0.00
CA SER A 31 -14.94 -0.66 -0.99
C SER A 31 -16.31 -1.04 -1.57
N ALA A 32 -16.48 -2.30 -1.96
CA ALA A 32 -17.73 -2.79 -2.52
C ALA A 32 -18.90 -2.71 -1.51
N VAL A 33 -18.66 -3.10 -0.25
CA VAL A 33 -19.66 -3.06 0.82
C VAL A 33 -20.09 -1.62 1.15
N ASN A 34 -19.17 -0.66 1.06
CA ASN A 34 -19.45 0.75 1.33
C ASN A 34 -19.90 1.53 0.08
N SER A 35 -20.10 0.85 -1.06
CA SER A 35 -20.47 1.48 -2.34
C SER A 35 -19.44 2.49 -2.87
N GLU A 36 -18.17 2.31 -2.48
CA GLU A 36 -17.02 3.10 -2.93
C GLU A 36 -16.40 2.47 -4.19
N TYR A 37 -17.19 2.26 -5.24
CA TYR A 37 -16.78 1.51 -6.44
C TYR A 37 -15.60 2.16 -7.17
N TYR A 38 -15.44 3.46 -7.05
CA TYR A 38 -14.31 4.22 -7.63
C TYR A 38 -12.96 3.84 -6.99
N ALA A 39 -12.94 3.33 -5.76
CA ALA A 39 -11.72 2.91 -5.07
C ALA A 39 -11.26 1.48 -5.47
N ILE A 40 -12.18 0.64 -5.98
CA ILE A 40 -11.89 -0.75 -6.34
C ILE A 40 -10.73 -0.89 -7.35
N PRO A 41 -10.67 -0.13 -8.46
CA PRO A 41 -9.55 -0.23 -9.39
C PRO A 41 -8.20 0.09 -8.73
N SER A 42 -8.17 1.07 -7.84
CA SER A 42 -6.95 1.53 -7.16
C SER A 42 -6.39 0.44 -6.24
N PHE A 43 -7.23 -0.19 -5.43
CA PHE A 43 -6.84 -1.34 -4.62
C PHE A 43 -6.49 -2.56 -5.47
N GLY A 44 -7.22 -2.79 -6.58
CA GLY A 44 -6.94 -3.88 -7.52
C GLY A 44 -5.55 -3.78 -8.14
N VAL A 45 -5.20 -2.61 -8.67
CA VAL A 45 -3.88 -2.35 -9.24
C VAL A 45 -2.79 -2.47 -8.17
N THR A 46 -3.02 -1.92 -6.98
CA THR A 46 -2.08 -2.05 -5.86
C THR A 46 -1.86 -3.51 -5.47
N ALA A 47 -2.94 -4.30 -5.33
CA ALA A 47 -2.84 -5.73 -5.02
C ALA A 47 -2.04 -6.49 -6.07
N VAL A 48 -2.25 -6.20 -7.36
CA VAL A 48 -1.49 -6.83 -8.44
C VAL A 48 -0.02 -6.43 -8.40
N ILE A 49 0.29 -5.14 -8.27
CA ILE A 49 1.69 -4.66 -8.20
C ILE A 49 2.41 -5.32 -7.03
N MET A 50 1.83 -5.25 -5.83
CA MET A 50 2.44 -5.82 -4.63
C MET A 50 2.49 -7.36 -4.69
N GLY A 51 1.45 -8.01 -5.21
CA GLY A 51 1.40 -9.45 -5.40
C GLY A 51 2.50 -9.95 -6.35
N VAL A 52 2.68 -9.30 -7.49
CA VAL A 52 3.72 -9.64 -8.47
C VAL A 52 5.11 -9.40 -7.90
N LEU A 53 5.36 -8.22 -7.29
CA LEU A 53 6.65 -7.90 -6.68
C LEU A 53 6.98 -8.84 -5.53
N GLY A 54 6.04 -9.06 -4.61
CA GLY A 54 6.24 -9.94 -3.46
C GLY A 54 6.47 -11.38 -3.86
N THR A 55 5.67 -11.91 -4.81
CA THR A 55 5.85 -13.28 -5.32
C THR A 55 7.16 -13.41 -6.09
N GLY A 56 7.49 -12.44 -6.93
CA GLY A 56 8.73 -12.43 -7.69
C GLY A 56 9.97 -12.46 -6.78
N LEU A 57 10.00 -11.64 -5.72
CA LEU A 57 11.08 -11.62 -4.74
C LEU A 57 11.15 -12.93 -3.95
N ALA A 58 10.04 -13.42 -3.42
CA ALA A 58 9.99 -14.65 -2.65
C ALA A 58 10.42 -15.85 -3.50
N TRP A 59 9.95 -15.92 -4.74
CA TRP A 59 10.36 -17.00 -5.67
C TRP A 59 11.82 -16.88 -6.10
N ARG A 60 12.31 -15.68 -6.39
CA ARG A 60 13.70 -15.43 -6.81
C ARG A 60 14.72 -15.87 -5.77
N TYR A 61 14.35 -15.82 -4.50
CA TYR A 61 15.22 -16.10 -3.36
C TYR A 61 14.71 -17.26 -2.49
N GLN A 62 13.90 -18.16 -3.05
CA GLN A 62 13.32 -19.31 -2.34
C GLN A 62 14.36 -20.27 -1.73
N ASP A 63 15.55 -20.36 -2.35
CA ASP A 63 16.66 -21.23 -1.91
C ASP A 63 17.64 -20.48 -1.00
N ALA A 64 17.20 -19.40 -0.33
CA ALA A 64 18.05 -18.68 0.61
C ALA A 64 18.24 -19.50 1.90
N ASP A 65 19.46 -19.45 2.45
CA ASP A 65 19.72 -20.03 3.76
C ASP A 65 18.88 -19.31 4.84
N PRO A 66 18.54 -20.00 5.94
CA PRO A 66 17.78 -19.40 7.03
C PRO A 66 18.39 -18.08 7.55
N PRO A 67 17.58 -17.05 7.82
CA PRO A 67 18.07 -15.75 8.27
C PRO A 67 18.68 -15.82 9.67
N GLU A 68 19.77 -15.11 9.88
CA GLU A 68 20.32 -14.84 11.21
C GLU A 68 19.63 -13.61 11.85
N LYS A 69 19.88 -13.39 13.16
CA LYS A 69 19.30 -12.23 13.89
C LYS A 69 19.54 -10.89 13.21
N ARG A 70 20.72 -10.70 12.63
CA ARG A 70 21.07 -9.48 11.91
C ARG A 70 20.28 -9.32 10.62
N ASP A 71 20.09 -10.43 9.88
CA ASP A 71 19.31 -10.42 8.64
C ASP A 71 17.86 -10.03 8.94
N ALA A 72 17.29 -10.53 10.05
CA ALA A 72 15.97 -10.15 10.51
C ALA A 72 15.84 -8.64 10.81
N MET A 73 16.88 -8.01 11.41
CA MET A 73 16.88 -6.55 11.63
C MET A 73 16.90 -5.77 10.31
N VAL A 74 17.71 -6.21 9.34
CA VAL A 74 17.77 -5.60 8.01
C VAL A 74 16.47 -5.82 7.26
N THR A 75 15.88 -7.02 7.36
CA THR A 75 14.55 -7.32 6.80
C THR A 75 13.50 -6.36 7.36
N ALA A 76 13.45 -6.18 8.69
CA ALA A 76 12.49 -5.27 9.32
C ALA A 76 12.65 -3.83 8.80
N ALA A 77 13.87 -3.30 8.79
CA ALA A 77 14.14 -1.94 8.31
C ALA A 77 13.78 -1.77 6.82
N THR A 78 14.12 -2.76 5.98
CA THR A 78 13.82 -2.74 4.55
C THR A 78 12.31 -2.87 4.30
N ALA A 79 11.64 -3.77 5.03
CA ALA A 79 10.20 -3.97 4.92
C ALA A 79 9.43 -2.68 5.27
N TRP A 80 9.79 -1.99 6.35
CA TRP A 80 9.19 -0.71 6.71
C TRP A 80 9.28 0.32 5.59
N ALA A 81 10.47 0.50 5.01
CA ALA A 81 10.66 1.44 3.91
C ALA A 81 9.83 1.05 2.68
N VAL A 82 9.87 -0.23 2.30
CA VAL A 82 9.17 -0.73 1.11
C VAL A 82 7.65 -0.67 1.29
N ILE A 83 7.13 -1.07 2.46
CA ILE A 83 5.69 -1.03 2.74
C ILE A 83 5.20 0.42 2.77
N GLY A 84 5.94 1.35 3.38
CA GLY A 84 5.58 2.75 3.38
C GLY A 84 5.45 3.33 1.97
N ILE A 85 6.38 3.00 1.07
CA ILE A 85 6.34 3.45 -0.33
C ILE A 85 5.18 2.80 -1.08
N LEU A 86 5.08 1.47 -1.06
CA LEU A 86 4.05 0.74 -1.79
C LEU A 86 2.65 0.95 -1.20
N GLY A 87 2.56 1.11 0.11
CA GLY A 87 1.29 1.39 0.80
C GLY A 87 0.72 2.77 0.51
N GLY A 88 1.50 3.70 -0.05
CA GLY A 88 1.01 4.97 -0.58
C GLY A 88 0.26 4.85 -1.90
N LEU A 89 0.42 3.73 -2.63
CA LEU A 89 -0.21 3.55 -3.95
C LEU A 89 -1.74 3.69 -3.94
N PRO A 90 -2.51 3.09 -2.99
CA PRO A 90 -3.95 3.26 -2.97
C PRO A 90 -4.39 4.72 -2.84
N PHE A 91 -3.73 5.50 -1.97
CA PHE A 91 -4.02 6.93 -1.80
C PHE A 91 -3.81 7.69 -3.12
N LEU A 92 -2.65 7.50 -3.76
CA LEU A 92 -2.30 8.14 -5.02
C LEU A 92 -3.27 7.73 -6.15
N PHE A 93 -3.57 6.44 -6.29
CA PHE A 93 -4.44 5.95 -7.35
C PHE A 93 -5.90 6.35 -7.16
N ILE A 94 -6.40 6.41 -5.92
CA ILE A 94 -7.74 6.92 -5.63
C ILE A 94 -7.82 8.41 -5.99
N ALA A 95 -6.82 9.21 -5.60
CA ALA A 95 -6.76 10.63 -5.96
C ALA A 95 -6.75 10.82 -7.49
N TRP A 96 -5.97 10.02 -8.23
CA TRP A 96 -5.98 10.03 -9.69
C TRP A 96 -7.33 9.61 -10.27
N THR A 97 -7.96 8.58 -9.69
CA THR A 97 -9.28 8.12 -10.14
C THR A 97 -10.34 9.21 -10.00
N ILE A 98 -10.32 9.95 -8.89
CA ILE A 98 -11.25 11.08 -8.67
C ILE A 98 -10.94 12.25 -9.60
N GLN A 99 -9.66 12.51 -9.92
CA GLN A 99 -9.24 13.59 -10.80
C GLN A 99 -9.61 13.35 -12.26
N ILE A 100 -9.58 12.09 -12.72
CA ILE A 100 -9.86 11.73 -14.12
C ILE A 100 -11.39 11.62 -14.32
N ASP A 101 -12.12 12.73 -14.37
CA ASP A 101 -13.54 12.77 -14.74
C ASP A 101 -13.69 12.69 -16.29
N PRO A 102 -14.73 12.00 -16.84
CA PRO A 102 -15.90 11.42 -16.16
C PRO A 102 -15.85 9.89 -16.01
N PHE A 103 -15.81 9.40 -14.79
CA PHE A 103 -16.12 8.00 -14.53
C PHE A 103 -17.62 7.72 -14.69
N PRO A 104 -18.02 6.48 -15.02
CA PRO A 104 -19.43 6.11 -15.10
C PRO A 104 -20.17 6.42 -13.79
N VAL A 105 -21.40 6.95 -13.88
CA VAL A 105 -22.22 7.34 -12.73
C VAL A 105 -22.36 6.22 -11.68
N TRP A 106 -22.35 4.94 -12.10
CA TRP A 106 -22.43 3.81 -11.20
C TRP A 106 -21.20 3.62 -10.29
N MET A 107 -20.07 4.25 -10.59
CA MET A 107 -18.87 4.20 -9.73
C MET A 107 -19.01 5.05 -8.46
N ASN A 108 -20.02 5.89 -8.37
CA ASN A 108 -20.28 6.75 -7.20
C ASN A 108 -19.06 7.58 -6.79
N THR A 109 -18.35 8.13 -7.78
CA THR A 109 -17.15 8.93 -7.55
C THR A 109 -17.52 10.24 -6.87
N PRO A 110 -16.94 10.57 -5.71
CA PRO A 110 -17.19 11.85 -5.06
C PRO A 110 -16.55 13.00 -5.84
N PRO A 111 -17.00 14.24 -5.65
CA PRO A 111 -16.27 15.40 -6.17
C PRO A 111 -14.88 15.47 -5.54
N MET A 112 -13.91 16.02 -6.29
CA MET A 112 -12.58 16.28 -5.76
C MET A 112 -12.66 17.28 -4.62
N ASP A 113 -12.06 16.96 -3.48
CA ASP A 113 -11.97 17.81 -2.30
C ASP A 113 -10.51 18.08 -1.92
N ASP A 114 -10.30 19.02 -0.99
CA ASP A 114 -8.96 19.40 -0.53
C ASP A 114 -8.24 18.23 0.18
N THR A 115 -8.97 17.30 0.77
CA THR A 115 -8.43 16.12 1.44
C THR A 115 -7.86 15.11 0.45
N THR A 116 -8.56 14.88 -0.65
CA THR A 116 -8.14 13.89 -1.66
C THR A 116 -7.08 14.46 -2.58
N VAL A 117 -7.14 15.77 -2.91
CA VAL A 117 -6.21 16.41 -3.84
C VAL A 117 -4.76 16.36 -3.36
N ILE A 118 -4.54 16.35 -2.05
CA ILE A 118 -3.20 16.32 -1.47
C ILE A 118 -2.43 15.04 -1.87
N PHE A 119 -3.13 13.92 -2.01
CA PHE A 119 -2.53 12.64 -2.39
C PHE A 119 -2.17 12.51 -3.88
N LEU A 120 -2.44 13.54 -4.69
CA LEU A 120 -1.83 13.66 -6.02
C LEU A 120 -0.31 13.86 -5.94
N GLN A 121 0.19 14.31 -4.78
CA GLN A 121 1.60 14.37 -4.47
C GLN A 121 2.07 13.01 -3.92
N PRO A 122 2.95 12.28 -4.62
CA PRO A 122 3.38 10.95 -4.19
C PRO A 122 4.01 10.90 -2.80
N LEU A 123 4.70 11.99 -2.39
CA LEU A 123 5.33 12.06 -1.07
C LEU A 123 4.29 12.13 0.05
N ASP A 124 3.18 12.83 -0.15
CA ASP A 124 2.11 12.93 0.84
C ASP A 124 1.38 11.58 0.98
N ALA A 125 1.16 10.87 -0.13
CA ALA A 125 0.62 9.50 -0.11
C ALA A 125 1.56 8.52 0.61
N VAL A 126 2.87 8.61 0.41
CA VAL A 126 3.87 7.80 1.12
C VAL A 126 3.91 8.17 2.61
N PHE A 127 3.84 9.45 2.95
CA PHE A 127 3.80 9.90 4.35
C PHE A 127 2.58 9.34 5.07
N GLU A 128 1.40 9.44 4.46
CA GLU A 128 0.15 8.90 5.01
C GLU A 128 0.26 7.39 5.27
N SER A 129 0.74 6.65 4.29
CA SER A 129 1.00 5.22 4.42
C SER A 129 1.98 4.90 5.56
N MET A 130 3.11 5.59 5.63
CA MET A 130 4.09 5.41 6.70
C MET A 130 3.49 5.71 8.07
N SER A 131 2.70 6.78 8.19
CA SER A 131 2.01 7.13 9.42
C SER A 131 1.04 6.04 9.87
N GLY A 132 0.23 5.52 8.96
CA GLY A 132 -0.69 4.43 9.23
C GLY A 132 0.02 3.17 9.71
N PHE A 133 0.99 2.67 8.97
CA PHE A 133 1.73 1.45 9.33
C PHE A 133 2.60 1.58 10.58
N THR A 134 3.07 2.78 10.91
CA THR A 134 3.85 3.01 12.16
C THR A 134 2.96 3.35 13.36
N GLY A 135 1.68 3.61 13.15
CA GLY A 135 0.75 4.00 14.20
C GLY A 135 1.06 5.36 14.83
N THR A 136 1.72 6.26 14.10
CA THR A 136 2.09 7.59 14.62
C THR A 136 0.88 8.52 14.73
N GLY A 137 -0.21 8.27 13.98
CA GLY A 137 -1.43 9.09 14.01
C GLY A 137 -1.27 10.47 13.40
N LEU A 138 -0.20 10.71 12.64
CA LEU A 138 -0.05 11.93 11.85
C LEU A 138 -0.74 11.75 10.51
N THR A 139 -1.45 12.77 10.02
CA THR A 139 -2.12 12.72 8.73
C THR A 139 -1.82 13.94 7.89
N MET A 140 -1.80 13.75 6.57
CA MET A 140 -1.80 14.82 5.58
C MET A 140 -3.23 15.19 5.15
N ALA A 141 -4.22 14.35 5.47
CA ALA A 141 -5.62 14.63 5.17
C ALA A 141 -6.12 15.88 5.91
N ALA A 142 -6.72 16.82 5.20
CA ALA A 142 -7.30 18.03 5.80
C ALA A 142 -8.50 17.68 6.71
N VAL A 143 -9.31 16.72 6.30
CA VAL A 143 -10.46 16.20 7.03
C VAL A 143 -10.50 14.68 6.86
N GLU A 144 -10.08 13.93 7.88
CA GLU A 144 -9.98 12.47 7.80
C GLU A 144 -11.31 11.78 7.45
N GLU A 145 -12.44 12.31 7.97
CA GLU A 145 -13.77 11.74 7.72
C GLU A 145 -14.21 11.78 6.26
N GLN A 146 -13.54 12.58 5.42
CA GLN A 146 -13.79 12.64 3.98
C GLN A 146 -13.06 11.55 3.20
N LEU A 147 -12.08 10.88 3.82
CA LEU A 147 -11.42 9.75 3.19
C LEU A 147 -12.38 8.57 3.02
N PRO A 148 -12.25 7.80 1.93
CA PRO A 148 -13.00 6.56 1.76
C PRO A 148 -12.83 5.62 2.95
N ARG A 149 -13.89 4.97 3.40
CA ARG A 149 -13.82 3.98 4.48
C ARG A 149 -12.86 2.83 4.18
N SER A 150 -12.72 2.51 2.91
CA SER A 150 -11.75 1.52 2.45
C SER A 150 -10.30 1.94 2.68
N LEU A 151 -9.98 3.25 2.64
CA LEU A 151 -8.66 3.78 3.04
C LEU A 151 -8.45 3.77 4.55
N HIS A 152 -9.50 4.02 5.36
CA HIS A 152 -9.40 3.87 6.82
C HIS A 152 -9.14 2.42 7.24
N TRP A 153 -9.58 1.46 6.45
CA TRP A 153 -9.29 0.04 6.65
C TRP A 153 -7.87 -0.35 6.21
N TRP A 154 -7.38 0.28 5.16
CA TRP A 154 -6.07 0.03 4.58
C TRP A 154 -4.93 0.36 5.53
#